data_af6a74c2e58b190299088565b0663874
#
_entry.id   af6a74c2e58b190299088565b0663874
#
_cell.length_a   1.000
_cell.length_b   1.000
_cell.length_c   1.000
_cell.angle_alpha   90.00
_cell.angle_beta   90.00
_cell.angle_gamma   90.00
#
_symmetry.space_group_name_H-M   'P 1'
#
loop_
_entity.id
_entity.type
_entity.pdbx_description
1 polymer ?
#
loop_
_entity_poly.entity_id
_entity_poly.type
_entity_poly.pdbx_seq_one_letter_code
_entity_poly.pdbx_strand_id
1 'polypeptide(L)'
;MELEGIDHVALSVRDVERAAQWYIDVLGFKRLHEGMWDGVPSFVGKGTTALALFPARDARSTSSGSAEIRMLHLAMRANRKNFLAAQEELKERGIKFGFEDHEISHSIYFSDPDGHKLEITTYEL
;
A
#
# COMPACT_ATOMS: atom_id res chain seq x y z
N MET A 1 27.16 -7.96 -4.36
CA MET A 1 26.41 -6.82 -3.81
C MET A 1 25.52 -7.33 -2.70
N GLU A 2 25.59 -6.69 -1.55
CA GLU A 2 24.75 -7.08 -0.42
C GLU A 2 23.83 -5.93 -0.06
N LEU A 3 22.53 -6.20 -0.08
CA LEU A 3 21.50 -5.22 0.24
C LEU A 3 20.69 -5.74 1.42
N GLU A 4 20.19 -4.84 2.25
CA GLU A 4 19.43 -5.24 3.44
C GLU A 4 17.97 -5.51 3.13
N GLY A 5 17.46 -4.97 2.03
CA GLY A 5 16.07 -5.15 1.63
C GLY A 5 15.51 -3.90 0.99
N ILE A 6 14.20 -3.84 0.90
CA ILE A 6 13.53 -2.66 0.35
C ILE A 6 13.42 -1.62 1.46
N ASP A 7 13.87 -0.39 1.18
CA ASP A 7 13.75 0.72 2.13
C ASP A 7 12.35 1.33 2.08
N HIS A 8 11.90 1.65 0.88
CA HIS A 8 10.55 2.20 0.71
C HIS A 8 10.09 2.00 -0.73
N VAL A 9 8.79 2.15 -0.93
CA VAL A 9 8.18 2.19 -2.24
C VAL A 9 7.57 3.57 -2.41
N ALA A 10 7.84 4.20 -3.53
CA ALA A 10 7.30 5.54 -3.81
C ALA A 10 6.03 5.43 -4.66
N LEU A 11 4.98 6.10 -4.23
CA LEU A 11 3.69 6.14 -4.91
C LEU A 11 3.34 7.58 -5.25
N SER A 12 2.76 7.80 -6.41
CA SER A 12 2.19 9.10 -6.74
C SER A 12 0.70 9.07 -6.37
N VAL A 13 0.23 10.11 -5.72
CA VAL A 13 -1.14 10.22 -5.22
C VAL A 13 -1.69 11.59 -5.55
N ARG A 14 -3.02 11.72 -5.64
CA ARG A 14 -3.65 12.99 -5.97
C ARG A 14 -3.48 14.01 -4.86
N ASP A 15 -3.62 13.58 -3.62
CA ASP A 15 -3.54 14.43 -2.44
C ASP A 15 -2.70 13.70 -1.40
N VAL A 16 -1.49 14.17 -1.17
CA VAL A 16 -0.53 13.51 -0.29
C VAL A 16 -1.06 13.37 1.13
N GLU A 17 -1.65 14.43 1.68
CA GLU A 17 -2.13 14.41 3.05
C GLU A 17 -3.32 13.45 3.23
N ARG A 18 -4.22 13.45 2.28
CA ARG A 18 -5.36 12.55 2.29
C ARG A 18 -4.91 11.09 2.15
N ALA A 19 -3.97 10.84 1.27
CA ALA A 19 -3.42 9.49 1.09
C ALA A 19 -2.73 9.01 2.37
N ALA A 20 -1.89 9.86 2.97
CA ALA A 20 -1.21 9.52 4.22
C ALA A 20 -2.23 9.17 5.30
N GLN A 21 -3.27 9.97 5.45
CA GLN A 21 -4.29 9.72 6.47
C GLN A 21 -5.01 8.39 6.22
N TRP A 22 -5.28 8.07 4.97
CA TRP A 22 -5.90 6.77 4.63
C TRP A 22 -5.02 5.59 5.07
N TYR A 23 -3.71 5.65 4.79
CA TYR A 23 -2.82 4.58 5.21
C TYR A 23 -2.73 4.46 6.73
N ILE A 24 -2.79 5.59 7.43
CA ILE A 24 -2.82 5.59 8.89
C ILE A 24 -4.12 4.97 9.41
N ASP A 25 -5.25 5.41 8.89
CA ASP A 25 -6.55 4.97 9.38
C ASP A 25 -6.86 3.52 9.01
N VAL A 26 -6.57 3.12 7.79
CA VAL A 26 -6.97 1.81 7.29
C VAL A 26 -5.91 0.74 7.60
N LEU A 27 -4.64 1.03 7.33
CA LEU A 27 -3.59 0.04 7.51
C LEU A 27 -2.86 0.15 8.85
N GLY A 28 -3.17 1.14 9.65
CA GLY A 28 -2.50 1.32 10.94
C GLY A 28 -1.06 1.78 10.80
N PHE A 29 -0.73 2.41 9.68
CA PHE A 29 0.60 2.97 9.49
C PHE A 29 0.78 4.20 10.36
N LYS A 30 2.03 4.64 10.50
CA LYS A 30 2.38 5.86 11.22
C LYS A 30 3.15 6.76 10.28
N ARG A 31 3.13 8.05 10.57
CA ARG A 31 3.97 8.99 9.83
C ARG A 31 5.42 8.76 10.19
N LEU A 32 6.26 8.74 9.17
CA LEU A 32 7.70 8.59 9.32
C LEU A 32 8.36 9.86 8.82
N HIS A 33 9.53 10.19 9.39
CA HIS A 33 10.34 11.32 8.95
C HIS A 33 9.56 12.64 8.94
N GLU A 34 8.71 12.86 9.94
CA GLU A 34 7.93 14.08 10.03
C GLU A 34 8.82 15.31 10.04
N GLY A 35 8.35 16.37 9.38
CA GLY A 35 9.08 17.63 9.30
C GLY A 35 10.19 17.67 8.28
N MET A 36 10.42 16.58 7.58
CA MET A 36 11.45 16.55 6.54
C MET A 36 10.88 16.93 5.17
N TRP A 37 11.75 17.48 4.33
CA TRP A 37 11.45 17.77 2.91
C TRP A 37 10.23 18.65 2.69
N ASP A 38 9.86 19.48 3.67
CA ASP A 38 8.67 20.33 3.60
C ASP A 38 7.40 19.51 3.29
N GLY A 39 7.38 18.26 3.76
CA GLY A 39 6.22 17.40 3.59
C GLY A 39 6.11 16.70 2.23
N VAL A 40 7.10 16.85 1.36
CA VAL A 40 7.08 16.21 0.04
C VAL A 40 8.42 15.52 -0.22
N PRO A 41 8.44 14.19 -0.21
CA PRO A 41 7.31 13.30 0.02
C PRO A 41 6.94 13.21 1.49
N SER A 42 5.73 12.73 1.76
CA SER A 42 5.35 12.31 3.10
C SER A 42 5.52 10.80 3.17
N PHE A 43 6.11 10.34 4.26
CA PHE A 43 6.31 8.91 4.48
C PHE A 43 5.30 8.36 5.47
N VAL A 44 4.79 7.19 5.18
CA VAL A 44 3.98 6.40 6.12
C VAL A 44 4.49 4.97 6.12
N GLY A 45 4.36 4.29 7.25
CA GLY A 45 4.82 2.92 7.30
C GLY A 45 4.66 2.28 8.67
N LYS A 46 5.14 1.04 8.76
CA LYS A 46 5.11 0.27 9.99
C LYS A 46 6.19 -0.80 9.90
N GLY A 47 6.98 -0.95 10.96
CA GLY A 47 8.08 -1.91 10.96
C GLY A 47 9.08 -1.59 9.86
N THR A 48 9.32 -2.55 8.98
CA THR A 48 10.26 -2.38 7.86
C THR A 48 9.55 -1.96 6.58
N THR A 49 8.25 -1.74 6.64
CA THR A 49 7.48 -1.31 5.47
C THR A 49 7.34 0.20 5.46
N ALA A 50 7.70 0.83 4.37
CA ALA A 50 7.56 2.27 4.22
C ALA A 50 7.12 2.64 2.82
N LEU A 51 6.25 3.64 2.73
CA LEU A 51 5.79 4.23 1.47
C LEU A 51 6.14 5.71 1.48
N ALA A 52 6.66 6.19 0.36
CA ALA A 52 6.90 7.61 0.15
C ALA A 52 5.82 8.13 -0.79
N LEU A 53 5.04 9.10 -0.34
CA LEU A 53 3.89 9.60 -1.08
C LEU A 53 4.24 10.94 -1.74
N PHE A 54 4.17 10.96 -3.06
CA PHE A 54 4.47 12.14 -3.87
C PHE A 54 3.20 12.63 -4.55
N PRO A 55 3.04 13.93 -4.74
CA PRO A 55 1.90 14.43 -5.49
C PRO A 55 2.01 13.99 -6.95
N ALA A 56 0.91 13.50 -7.50
CA ALA A 56 0.87 13.11 -8.90
C ALA A 56 1.03 14.35 -9.75
N ARG A 57 1.77 14.21 -10.83
CA ARG A 57 1.93 15.28 -11.79
C ARG A 57 0.76 15.21 -12.78
N ASP A 58 0.90 15.89 -13.88
CA ASP A 58 -0.07 15.83 -14.95
C ASP A 58 -0.35 14.36 -15.31
N ALA A 59 -1.61 14.00 -15.39
CA ALA A 59 -2.03 12.65 -15.72
C ALA A 59 -1.40 12.13 -17.01
N ARG A 60 -1.05 13.03 -17.92
CA ARG A 60 -0.41 12.65 -19.17
C ARG A 60 1.01 12.15 -18.99
N SER A 61 1.64 12.46 -17.89
CA SER A 61 3.01 12.05 -17.65
C SER A 61 3.13 10.56 -17.41
N THR A 62 2.04 9.87 -17.14
CA THR A 62 2.06 8.45 -16.85
C THR A 62 1.75 7.59 -18.05
N SER A 63 1.40 8.18 -19.14
CA SER A 63 0.93 7.42 -20.27
C SER A 63 2.06 7.10 -21.22
N SER A 64 3.01 6.43 -20.80
CA SER A 64 4.06 6.05 -21.75
C SER A 64 3.55 5.00 -22.68
N GLY A 65 2.50 4.77 -23.05
CA GLY A 65 2.07 3.77 -23.99
C GLY A 65 2.57 2.37 -23.72
N SER A 66 3.38 2.22 -22.69
CA SER A 66 3.92 0.92 -22.33
C SER A 66 3.18 0.39 -21.13
N ALA A 67 1.86 0.31 -21.27
CA ALA A 67 1.01 -0.17 -20.18
C ALA A 67 1.37 -1.56 -19.72
N GLU A 68 2.12 -2.29 -20.50
CA GLU A 68 2.51 -3.66 -20.20
C GLU A 68 3.55 -3.76 -19.11
N ILE A 69 4.39 -2.74 -18.94
CA ILE A 69 5.48 -2.79 -17.97
C ILE A 69 5.16 -1.83 -16.83
N ARG A 70 4.70 -2.38 -15.71
CA ARG A 70 4.30 -1.59 -14.55
C ARG A 70 4.27 -2.48 -13.30
N MET A 71 4.26 -1.84 -12.14
CA MET A 71 3.99 -2.56 -10.91
C MET A 71 2.50 -2.92 -10.86
N LEU A 72 2.21 -4.16 -10.55
CA LEU A 72 0.83 -4.63 -10.51
C LEU A 72 0.17 -4.37 -9.15
N HIS A 73 0.88 -4.67 -8.07
CA HIS A 73 0.36 -4.48 -6.73
C HIS A 73 1.47 -4.47 -5.70
N LEU A 74 1.12 -4.10 -4.49
CA LEU A 74 2.00 -4.12 -3.34
C LEU A 74 1.39 -5.09 -2.33
N ALA A 75 2.15 -6.08 -1.92
CA ALA A 75 1.66 -7.10 -0.99
C ALA A 75 2.29 -6.97 0.38
N MET A 76 1.46 -7.06 1.41
CA MET A 76 1.89 -7.06 2.79
C MET A 76 1.55 -8.40 3.42
N ARG A 77 2.42 -8.88 4.30
CA ARG A 77 2.21 -10.17 4.96
C ARG A 77 1.48 -9.98 6.28
N ALA A 78 0.62 -10.92 6.61
CA ALA A 78 -0.03 -10.98 7.91
C ALA A 78 -0.03 -12.42 8.39
N ASN A 79 -0.07 -12.63 9.71
CA ASN A 79 -0.36 -13.96 10.24
C ASN A 79 -1.85 -14.23 10.07
N ARG A 80 -2.28 -15.47 10.32
CA ARG A 80 -3.68 -15.84 10.07
C ARG A 80 -4.67 -15.00 10.87
N LYS A 81 -4.38 -14.78 12.14
CA LYS A 81 -5.26 -13.98 12.99
C LYS A 81 -5.48 -12.59 12.41
N ASN A 82 -4.40 -11.94 12.02
CA ASN A 82 -4.45 -10.58 11.48
C ASN A 82 -5.05 -10.55 10.07
N PHE A 83 -4.85 -11.61 9.30
CA PHE A 83 -5.45 -11.73 7.99
C PHE A 83 -6.99 -11.77 8.08
N LEU A 84 -7.50 -12.53 9.03
CA LEU A 84 -8.96 -12.60 9.26
C LEU A 84 -9.49 -11.27 9.80
N ALA A 85 -8.76 -10.67 10.75
CA ALA A 85 -9.15 -9.38 11.30
C ALA A 85 -9.18 -8.29 10.23
N ALA A 86 -8.23 -8.30 9.31
CA ALA A 86 -8.18 -7.33 8.23
C ALA A 86 -9.45 -7.38 7.36
N GLN A 87 -9.96 -8.56 7.10
CA GLN A 87 -11.19 -8.71 6.32
C GLN A 87 -12.37 -8.05 7.03
N GLU A 88 -12.48 -8.27 8.34
CA GLU A 88 -13.56 -7.66 9.11
C GLU A 88 -13.43 -6.13 9.16
N GLU A 89 -12.21 -5.63 9.33
CA GLU A 89 -11.96 -4.19 9.34
C GLU A 89 -12.32 -3.53 8.01
N LEU A 90 -11.97 -4.17 6.90
CA LEU A 90 -12.31 -3.65 5.58
C LEU A 90 -13.82 -3.62 5.37
N LYS A 91 -14.51 -4.67 5.81
CA LYS A 91 -15.99 -4.71 5.74
C LYS A 91 -16.61 -3.58 6.54
N GLU A 92 -16.14 -3.37 7.77
CA GLU A 92 -16.65 -2.30 8.63
C GLU A 92 -16.46 -0.92 8.02
N ARG A 93 -15.37 -0.74 7.28
CA ARG A 93 -15.08 0.53 6.61
C ARG A 93 -15.73 0.65 5.24
N GLY A 94 -16.46 -0.37 4.78
CA GLY A 94 -17.10 -0.36 3.48
C GLY A 94 -16.11 -0.46 2.32
N ILE A 95 -14.92 -0.97 2.57
CA ILE A 95 -13.91 -1.15 1.54
C ILE A 95 -14.06 -2.54 0.94
N LYS A 96 -14.32 -2.59 -0.37
CA LYS A 96 -14.48 -3.85 -1.06
C LYS A 96 -13.13 -4.54 -1.25
N PHE A 97 -13.12 -5.86 -1.12
CA PHE A 97 -11.94 -6.64 -1.39
C PHE A 97 -12.32 -7.97 -2.02
N GLY A 98 -11.39 -8.57 -2.77
CA GLY A 98 -11.56 -9.91 -3.32
C GLY A 98 -10.64 -10.88 -2.60
N PHE A 99 -11.09 -12.11 -2.43
CA PHE A 99 -10.30 -13.18 -1.83
C PHE A 99 -9.80 -14.13 -2.91
N GLU A 100 -8.55 -14.59 -2.78
CA GLU A 100 -8.01 -15.62 -3.66
C GLU A 100 -7.21 -16.63 -2.84
N ASP A 101 -7.40 -17.90 -3.22
CA ASP A 101 -6.66 -19.03 -2.66
C ASP A 101 -5.54 -19.37 -3.65
N HIS A 102 -4.30 -19.19 -3.22
CA HIS A 102 -3.12 -19.47 -4.05
C HIS A 102 -2.46 -20.79 -3.67
N GLU A 103 -3.18 -21.70 -3.05
CA GLU A 103 -2.71 -23.02 -2.59
C GLU A 103 -1.80 -22.94 -1.37
N ILE A 104 -0.67 -22.26 -1.48
CA ILE A 104 0.28 -22.12 -0.36
C ILE A 104 0.01 -20.88 0.48
N SER A 105 -0.87 -20.02 0.01
CA SER A 105 -1.21 -18.78 0.71
C SER A 105 -2.63 -18.37 0.37
N HIS A 106 -3.21 -17.56 1.25
CA HIS A 106 -4.49 -16.89 1.00
C HIS A 106 -4.24 -15.41 0.92
N SER A 107 -4.96 -14.73 0.05
CA SER A 107 -4.78 -13.30 -0.17
C SER A 107 -6.10 -12.58 -0.28
N ILE A 108 -6.09 -11.30 0.12
CA ILE A 108 -7.17 -10.38 -0.18
C ILE A 108 -6.59 -9.20 -0.93
N TYR A 109 -7.35 -8.68 -1.88
CA TYR A 109 -6.96 -7.58 -2.75
C TYR A 109 -7.95 -6.44 -2.63
N PHE A 110 -7.45 -5.23 -2.49
CA PHE A 110 -8.26 -4.01 -2.42
C PHE A 110 -7.45 -2.85 -2.96
N SER A 111 -8.04 -1.68 -3.01
CA SER A 111 -7.35 -0.51 -3.56
C SER A 111 -7.33 0.63 -2.56
N ASP A 112 -6.27 1.45 -2.64
CA ASP A 112 -6.23 2.69 -1.91
C ASP A 112 -7.08 3.75 -2.65
N PRO A 113 -7.26 4.97 -2.09
CA PRO A 113 -8.10 5.98 -2.74
C PRO A 113 -7.64 6.41 -4.13
N ASP A 114 -6.39 6.18 -4.47
CA ASP A 114 -5.84 6.55 -5.76
C ASP A 114 -5.83 5.39 -6.75
N GLY A 115 -6.34 4.24 -6.36
CA GLY A 115 -6.42 3.08 -7.25
C GLY A 115 -5.20 2.17 -7.20
N HIS A 116 -4.27 2.41 -6.29
CA HIS A 116 -3.14 1.48 -6.13
C HIS A 116 -3.67 0.16 -5.58
N LYS A 117 -3.34 -0.93 -6.26
CA LYS A 117 -3.79 -2.25 -5.82
C LYS A 117 -2.91 -2.74 -4.66
N LEU A 118 -3.57 -3.11 -3.59
CA LEU A 118 -2.93 -3.63 -2.38
C LEU A 118 -3.36 -5.07 -2.16
N GLU A 119 -2.45 -5.85 -1.61
CA GLU A 119 -2.72 -7.24 -1.25
C GLU A 119 -2.30 -7.45 0.21
N ILE A 120 -3.11 -8.20 0.94
CA ILE A 120 -2.67 -8.75 2.23
C ILE A 120 -2.66 -10.25 2.04
N THR A 121 -1.53 -10.89 2.33
CA THR A 121 -1.36 -12.32 2.13
C THR A 121 -0.93 -13.00 3.42
N THR A 122 -1.39 -14.23 3.61
CA THR A 122 -0.96 -15.06 4.72
C THR A 122 -0.54 -16.43 4.22
N TYR A 123 0.52 -16.97 4.81
CA TYR A 123 0.96 -18.33 4.55
C TYR A 123 0.52 -19.28 5.66
N GLU A 124 -0.21 -18.78 6.65
CA GLU A 124 -0.78 -19.59 7.72
C GLU A 124 -2.19 -19.99 7.34
N LEU A 125 -2.32 -21.17 6.80
CA LEU A 125 -3.60 -21.68 6.28
C LEU A 125 -4.42 -22.43 7.33
#